data_cdc206bc212e1fdc167c58b11bb93456
#
_entry.id   cdc206bc212e1fdc167c58b11bb93456
#
_cell.length_a   1.000
_cell.length_b   1.000
_cell.length_c   1.000
_cell.angle_alpha   90.00
_cell.angle_beta   90.00
_cell.angle_gamma   90.00
#
_symmetry.space_group_name_H-M   'P 1'
#
loop_
_entity.id
_entity.type
_entity.pdbx_description
1 polymer ?
#
loop_
_entity_poly.entity_id
_entity_poly.type
_entity_poly.pdbx_seq_one_letter_code
_entity_poly.pdbx_strand_id
1 'polypeptide(L)'
;MALTWDNSSRKDQSGKVVSESYRARLPHWGEASVHPHIHHPGEMFLDCPALGVDMHPLGRVGAVEALNPAEQVLMRTLKEHAVWCLDAMEAIGSPEDGS
;
A
#
# COMPACT_ATOMS: atom_id res chain seq x y z
N MET A 1 -9.32 4.35 11.44
CA MET A 1 -8.72 5.65 11.09
C MET A 1 -7.96 5.52 9.79
N ALA A 2 -8.18 6.43 8.88
CA ALA A 2 -7.60 6.32 7.54
C ALA A 2 -6.22 6.98 7.48
N LEU A 3 -5.41 6.52 6.52
CA LEU A 3 -4.15 7.19 6.19
C LEU A 3 -4.43 8.55 5.57
N THR A 4 -3.45 9.43 5.65
CA THR A 4 -3.50 10.70 4.93
C THR A 4 -2.91 10.49 3.54
N TRP A 5 -3.77 10.55 2.53
CA TRP A 5 -3.37 10.37 1.15
C TRP A 5 -3.16 11.72 0.49
N ASP A 6 -1.96 11.94 -0.01
CA ASP A 6 -1.61 13.15 -0.73
C ASP A 6 -1.74 12.92 -2.23
N ASN A 7 -2.33 13.88 -2.91
CA ASN A 7 -2.48 13.82 -4.36
C ASN A 7 -1.10 14.01 -5.01
N SER A 8 -0.64 12.99 -5.72
CA SER A 8 0.62 13.01 -6.46
C SER A 8 0.38 12.90 -7.96
N SER A 9 -0.82 13.26 -8.40
CA SER A 9 -1.20 13.17 -9.81
C SER A 9 -0.29 13.99 -10.71
N ARG A 10 -0.03 13.47 -11.90
CA ARG A 10 0.80 14.13 -12.89
C ARG A 10 -0.08 14.96 -13.83
N LYS A 11 0.42 16.14 -14.19
CA LYS A 11 -0.27 17.04 -15.10
C LYS A 11 0.60 17.31 -16.31
N ASP A 12 -0.04 17.58 -17.45
CA ASP A 12 0.68 18.02 -18.66
C ASP A 12 0.92 19.54 -18.59
N GLN A 13 1.51 20.08 -19.66
CA GLN A 13 1.85 21.50 -19.72
C GLN A 13 0.62 22.41 -19.67
N SER A 14 -0.55 21.91 -20.06
CA SER A 14 -1.78 22.71 -20.03
C SER A 14 -2.47 22.65 -18.66
N GLY A 15 -1.93 21.89 -17.72
CA GLY A 15 -2.52 21.70 -16.40
C GLY A 15 -3.54 20.57 -16.32
N LYS A 16 -3.72 19.82 -17.42
CA LYS A 16 -4.64 18.70 -17.43
C LYS A 16 -4.03 17.49 -16.74
N VAL A 17 -4.80 16.85 -15.89
CA VAL A 17 -4.36 15.63 -15.20
C VAL A 17 -4.25 14.48 -16.22
N VAL A 18 -3.04 13.95 -16.38
CA VAL A 18 -2.77 12.83 -17.29
C VAL A 18 -2.61 11.50 -16.55
N SER A 19 -2.41 11.56 -15.24
CA SER A 19 -2.28 10.37 -14.41
C SER A 19 -2.67 10.72 -12.98
N GLU A 20 -3.78 10.17 -12.50
CA GLU A 20 -4.19 10.35 -11.11
C GLU A 20 -3.48 9.35 -10.22
N SER A 21 -2.84 9.85 -9.18
CA SER A 21 -2.18 9.00 -8.19
C SER A 21 -2.19 9.65 -6.82
N TYR A 22 -2.07 8.80 -5.81
CA TYR A 22 -2.04 9.24 -4.41
C TYR A 22 -0.94 8.51 -3.68
N ARG A 23 -0.34 9.18 -2.69
CA ARG A 23 0.69 8.60 -1.83
C ARG A 23 0.33 8.83 -0.38
N ALA A 24 0.68 7.86 0.44
CA ALA A 24 0.54 7.98 1.88
C ALA A 24 1.79 7.41 2.53
N ARG A 25 2.15 7.99 3.67
CA ARG A 25 3.25 7.48 4.47
C ARG A 25 2.72 6.51 5.51
N LEU A 26 3.27 5.32 5.49
CA LEU A 26 2.93 4.28 6.45
C LEU A 26 4.02 4.25 7.52
N PRO A 27 3.70 4.50 8.80
CA PRO A 27 4.72 4.52 9.86
C PRO A 27 5.55 3.24 9.85
N HIS A 28 6.87 3.39 9.85
CA HIS A 28 7.87 2.31 9.82
C HIS A 28 7.97 1.52 8.52
N TRP A 29 7.01 1.71 7.57
CA TRP A 29 6.96 0.91 6.34
C TRP A 29 7.18 1.75 5.08
N GLY A 30 7.42 3.05 5.26
CA GLY A 30 7.68 3.92 4.13
C GLY A 30 6.42 4.33 3.39
N GLU A 31 6.52 4.42 2.08
CA GLU A 31 5.47 5.00 1.26
C GLU A 31 4.61 3.95 0.59
N ALA A 32 3.31 4.18 0.61
CA ALA A 32 2.35 3.43 -0.20
C ALA A 32 1.84 4.34 -1.30
N SER A 33 1.60 3.81 -2.49
CA SER A 33 1.07 4.58 -3.61
C SER A 33 -0.06 3.85 -4.30
N VAL A 34 -1.06 4.63 -4.73
CA VAL A 34 -2.17 4.17 -5.56
C VAL A 34 -2.03 4.88 -6.89
N HIS A 35 -1.95 4.11 -7.97
CA HIS A 35 -1.66 4.66 -9.29
C HIS A 35 -2.23 3.78 -10.41
N PRO A 36 -2.47 4.34 -11.60
CA PRO A 36 -2.82 3.54 -12.76
C PRO A 36 -1.57 2.90 -13.37
N HIS A 37 -1.77 2.02 -14.32
CA HIS A 37 -0.68 1.42 -15.08
C HIS A 37 -0.96 1.53 -16.58
N ILE A 38 0.06 1.87 -17.35
CA ILE A 38 -0.08 2.14 -18.79
C ILE A 38 -0.61 0.93 -19.57
N HIS A 39 -0.26 -0.28 -19.13
CA HIS A 39 -0.68 -1.51 -19.81
C HIS A 39 -2.02 -2.05 -19.30
N HIS A 40 -2.63 -1.40 -18.31
CA HIS A 40 -3.90 -1.83 -17.72
C HIS A 40 -4.81 -0.63 -17.56
N PRO A 41 -5.26 -0.02 -18.66
CA PRO A 41 -6.07 1.20 -18.59
C PRO A 41 -7.38 0.95 -17.84
N GLY A 42 -7.74 1.90 -17.01
CA GLY A 42 -8.96 1.83 -16.21
C GLY A 42 -8.83 1.08 -14.89
N GLU A 43 -7.68 0.49 -14.62
CA GLU A 43 -7.42 -0.21 -13.36
C GLU A 43 -6.47 0.59 -12.48
N MET A 44 -6.69 0.50 -11.18
CA MET A 44 -5.79 1.09 -10.17
C MET A 44 -5.00 0.02 -9.46
N PHE A 45 -3.80 0.36 -9.04
CA PHE A 45 -2.87 -0.55 -8.40
C PHE A 45 -2.29 0.06 -7.14
N LEU A 46 -1.94 -0.80 -6.19
CA LEU A 46 -1.29 -0.41 -4.94
C LEU A 46 0.14 -0.93 -4.94
N ASP A 47 1.08 -0.06 -4.58
CA ASP A 47 2.46 -0.43 -4.28
C ASP A 47 2.82 0.00 -2.88
N CYS A 48 3.49 -0.87 -2.17
CA CYS A 48 4.14 -0.58 -0.89
C CYS A 48 5.36 -1.48 -0.78
N PRO A 49 6.50 -1.06 -1.34
CA PRO A 49 7.66 -1.93 -1.46
C PRO A 49 8.15 -2.53 -0.14
N ALA A 50 8.12 -1.74 0.93
CA ALA A 50 8.57 -2.23 2.24
C ALA A 50 7.71 -3.37 2.77
N LEU A 51 6.44 -3.45 2.36
CA LEU A 51 5.55 -4.56 2.74
C LEU A 51 5.52 -5.68 1.70
N GLY A 52 6.29 -5.54 0.62
CA GLY A 52 6.28 -6.52 -0.46
C GLY A 52 5.04 -6.44 -1.33
N VAL A 53 4.29 -5.34 -1.27
CA VAL A 53 3.13 -5.14 -2.14
C VAL A 53 3.60 -4.51 -3.43
N ASP A 54 3.43 -5.23 -4.54
CA ASP A 54 3.88 -4.80 -5.86
C ASP A 54 2.74 -4.99 -6.85
N MET A 55 2.29 -3.87 -7.43
CA MET A 55 1.24 -3.87 -8.45
C MET A 55 0.01 -4.68 -8.04
N HIS A 56 -0.44 -4.50 -6.79
CA HIS A 56 -1.64 -5.18 -6.32
C HIS A 56 -2.88 -4.53 -6.94
N PRO A 57 -3.68 -5.27 -7.71
CA PRO A 57 -4.84 -4.67 -8.38
C PRO A 57 -5.93 -4.26 -7.39
N LEU A 58 -6.44 -3.06 -7.56
CA LEU A 58 -7.52 -2.52 -6.75
C LEU A 58 -8.85 -2.49 -7.49
N GLY A 59 -8.85 -2.88 -8.76
CA GLY A 59 -10.05 -2.95 -9.57
C GLY A 59 -10.21 -1.77 -10.52
N ARG A 60 -11.27 -1.81 -11.28
CA ARG A 60 -11.60 -0.76 -12.26
C ARG A 60 -12.42 0.33 -11.58
N VAL A 61 -11.74 1.12 -10.79
CA VAL A 61 -12.34 2.22 -10.03
C VAL A 61 -11.51 3.48 -10.22
N GLY A 62 -12.06 4.62 -9.88
CA GLY A 62 -11.29 5.85 -9.88
C GLY A 62 -10.25 5.86 -8.77
N ALA A 63 -9.29 6.79 -8.87
CA ALA A 63 -8.19 6.86 -7.91
C ALA A 63 -8.68 7.08 -6.48
N VAL A 64 -9.65 7.97 -6.30
CA VAL A 64 -10.21 8.26 -4.96
C VAL A 64 -10.94 7.04 -4.41
N GLU A 65 -11.72 6.37 -5.24
CA GLU A 65 -12.46 5.18 -4.84
C GLU A 65 -11.54 4.01 -4.52
N ALA A 66 -10.33 4.01 -5.05
CA ALA A 66 -9.34 2.96 -4.80
C ALA A 66 -8.66 3.10 -3.43
N LEU A 67 -8.75 4.24 -2.77
CA LEU A 67 -8.02 4.48 -1.53
C LEU A 67 -8.49 3.58 -0.39
N ASN A 68 -9.79 3.39 -0.26
CA ASN A 68 -10.32 2.52 0.78
C ASN A 68 -9.91 1.04 0.58
N PRO A 69 -10.09 0.46 -0.62
CA PRO A 69 -9.57 -0.88 -0.89
C PRO A 69 -8.06 -1.00 -0.66
N ALA A 70 -7.28 0.05 -1.00
CA ALA A 70 -5.84 0.07 -0.76
C ALA A 70 -5.54 -0.05 0.72
N GLU A 71 -6.23 0.70 1.57
CA GLU A 71 -6.04 0.63 3.02
C GLU A 71 -6.41 -0.74 3.56
N GLN A 72 -7.43 -1.38 3.01
CA GLN A 72 -7.81 -2.74 3.41
C GLN A 72 -6.72 -3.75 3.07
N VAL A 73 -6.10 -3.63 1.91
CA VAL A 73 -4.98 -4.49 1.51
C VAL A 73 -3.78 -4.27 2.44
N LEU A 74 -3.45 -3.02 2.72
CA LEU A 74 -2.36 -2.69 3.63
C LEU A 74 -2.61 -3.26 5.02
N MET A 75 -3.82 -3.10 5.53
CA MET A 75 -4.19 -3.61 6.86
C MET A 75 -4.06 -5.14 6.91
N ARG A 76 -4.57 -5.83 5.90
CA ARG A 76 -4.48 -7.29 5.83
C ARG A 76 -3.03 -7.74 5.77
N THR A 77 -2.21 -7.07 4.96
CA THR A 77 -0.80 -7.40 4.81
C THR A 77 -0.05 -7.19 6.13
N LEU A 78 -0.33 -6.09 6.82
CA LEU A 78 0.28 -5.82 8.13
C LEU A 78 -0.11 -6.88 9.16
N LYS A 79 -1.36 -7.33 9.16
CA LYS A 79 -1.80 -8.39 10.07
C LYS A 79 -1.08 -9.70 9.77
N GLU A 80 -0.87 -10.03 8.52
CA GLU A 80 -0.10 -11.21 8.13
C GLU A 80 1.34 -11.11 8.61
N HIS A 81 1.97 -9.94 8.44
CA HIS A 81 3.32 -9.70 8.93
C HIS A 81 3.40 -9.82 10.46
N ALA A 82 2.38 -9.35 11.16
CA ALA A 82 2.35 -9.48 12.62
C ALA A 82 2.32 -10.94 13.05
N VAL A 83 1.53 -11.76 12.37
CA VAL A 83 1.47 -13.21 12.64
C VAL A 83 2.82 -13.85 12.37
N TRP A 84 3.47 -13.49 11.24
CA TRP A 84 4.79 -14.01 10.91
C TRP A 84 5.85 -13.62 11.94
N CYS A 85 5.75 -12.39 12.47
CA CYS A 85 6.65 -11.95 13.54
C CYS A 85 6.45 -12.78 14.79
N LEU A 86 5.21 -13.04 15.16
CA LEU A 86 4.90 -13.87 16.33
C LEU A 86 5.39 -15.29 16.15
N ASP A 87 5.20 -15.86 14.97
CA ASP A 87 5.68 -17.20 14.65
C ASP A 87 7.21 -17.28 14.74
N ALA A 88 7.89 -16.28 14.20
CA ALA A 88 9.35 -16.22 14.25
C ALA A 88 9.85 -16.07 15.69
N MET A 89 9.20 -15.24 16.48
CA MET A 89 9.54 -15.06 17.89
C MET A 89 9.36 -16.36 18.66
N GLU A 90 8.29 -17.08 18.39
CA GLU A 90 8.02 -18.38 19.02
C GLU A 90 9.09 -19.40 18.62
N ALA A 91 9.51 -19.41 17.35
CA ALA A 91 10.55 -20.31 16.86
C ALA A 91 11.90 -20.04 17.52
N ILE A 92 12.22 -18.76 17.78
CA ILE A 92 13.45 -18.37 18.46
C ILE A 92 13.40 -18.76 19.94
N GLY A 93 12.21 -18.72 20.52
CA GLY A 93 11.99 -18.95 21.93
C GLY A 93 12.08 -17.66 22.74
N SER A 94 11.51 -17.72 23.94
CA SER A 94 11.54 -16.58 24.83
C SER A 94 12.92 -16.46 25.49
N PRO A 95 13.51 -15.25 25.53
CA PRO A 95 14.77 -15.05 26.24
C PRO A 95 14.73 -15.48 27.72
N GLU A 96 13.60 -15.33 28.36
CA GLU A 96 13.43 -15.76 29.76
C GLU A 96 13.47 -17.28 29.87
N ASP A 97 12.92 -17.98 28.88
CA ASP A 97 12.91 -19.43 28.86
C ASP A 97 14.26 -19.98 28.44
N GLY A 98 14.97 -19.25 27.56
CA GLY A 98 16.25 -19.66 27.03
C GLY A 98 17.43 -19.36 27.92
N SER A 99 17.19 -18.70 28.97
CA SER A 99 18.24 -18.31 29.91
C SER A 99 18.76 -19.48 30.73
#